data_d7c2ebc5b7cf33cc3614aadd20a759b8
#
_entry.id   d7c2ebc5b7cf33cc3614aadd20a759b8
#
_cell.length_a   1.000
_cell.length_b   1.000
_cell.length_c   1.000
_cell.angle_alpha   90.00
_cell.angle_beta   90.00
_cell.angle_gamma   90.00
#
_symmetry.space_group_name_H-M   'P 1'
#
loop_
_entity.id
_entity.type
_entity.pdbx_description
1 polymer ?
#
loop_
_entity_poly.entity_id
_entity_poly.type
_entity_poly.pdbx_seq_one_letter_code
_entity_poly.pdbx_strand_id
1 'polypeptide(L)'
;MGLSMARQILRQGHHLVGIARHRNADLDTTAREGHATLLQWQHDLAAPQPAAQQLKDWLRAQSPGDYARVVLINNAGVIPPIAPLADSDWNAIAQALRVGLEAPMLLTAAFLQATEAWEIPRQVLNISSGLGRRAIASQATYCAAKAGMDNFSVSVALDEALKPNGAKICSLAPGVIDTDMQRQLRSASSQAFPDVQRFAQLHSSGALTSADEAAARVLAWLERADFGNPVLADVRTA
;
A
#
# COMPACT_ATOMS: atom_id res chain seq x y z
N MET A 1 3.79 -9.13 -1.92
CA MET A 1 3.06 -8.77 -0.68
C MET A 1 1.55 -8.60 -0.94
N GLY A 2 1.08 -7.75 -1.89
CA GLY A 2 -0.35 -7.55 -2.12
C GLY A 2 -1.13 -8.84 -2.37
N LEU A 3 -0.62 -9.74 -3.21
CA LEU A 3 -1.23 -11.06 -3.43
C LEU A 3 -1.28 -11.90 -2.14
N SER A 4 -0.23 -11.85 -1.33
CA SER A 4 -0.17 -12.58 -0.06
C SER A 4 -1.19 -12.03 0.96
N MET A 5 -1.36 -10.69 1.04
CA MET A 5 -2.43 -10.09 1.85
C MET A 5 -3.80 -10.54 1.36
N ALA A 6 -4.06 -10.47 0.05
CA ALA A 6 -5.33 -10.90 -0.53
C ALA A 6 -5.68 -12.35 -0.18
N ARG A 7 -4.72 -13.28 -0.32
CA ARG A 7 -4.90 -14.68 0.05
C ARG A 7 -5.23 -14.86 1.54
N GLN A 8 -4.53 -14.15 2.42
CA GLN A 8 -4.75 -14.25 3.87
C GLN A 8 -6.12 -13.67 4.26
N ILE A 9 -6.53 -12.54 3.70
CA ILE A 9 -7.84 -11.92 3.91
C ILE A 9 -8.97 -12.88 3.47
N LEU A 10 -8.83 -13.47 2.27
CA LEU A 10 -9.83 -14.40 1.75
C LEU A 10 -9.94 -15.69 2.57
N ARG A 11 -8.83 -16.24 3.07
CA ARG A 11 -8.83 -17.42 3.96
C ARG A 11 -9.53 -17.17 5.29
N GLN A 12 -9.64 -15.92 5.71
CA GLN A 12 -10.36 -15.50 6.91
C GLN A 12 -11.85 -15.22 6.67
N GLY A 13 -12.35 -15.46 5.44
CA GLY A 13 -13.77 -15.29 5.10
C GLY A 13 -14.20 -13.84 4.88
N HIS A 14 -13.25 -12.90 4.73
CA HIS A 14 -13.59 -11.50 4.52
C HIS A 14 -14.03 -11.18 3.08
N HIS A 15 -14.81 -10.11 2.93
CA HIS A 15 -15.13 -9.53 1.63
C HIS A 15 -13.94 -8.72 1.14
N LEU A 16 -13.42 -9.04 -0.06
CA LEU A 16 -12.27 -8.40 -0.66
C LEU A 16 -12.58 -7.79 -2.02
N VAL A 17 -12.28 -6.52 -2.19
CA VAL A 17 -12.17 -5.85 -3.50
C VAL A 17 -10.70 -5.67 -3.81
N GLY A 18 -10.20 -6.36 -4.83
CA GLY A 18 -8.83 -6.24 -5.31
C GLY A 18 -8.77 -5.34 -6.55
N ILE A 19 -7.93 -4.30 -6.51
CA ILE A 19 -7.67 -3.40 -7.64
C ILE A 19 -6.25 -3.66 -8.14
N ALA A 20 -6.11 -4.12 -9.39
CA ALA A 20 -4.83 -4.47 -9.99
C ALA A 20 -4.89 -4.40 -11.51
N ARG A 21 -3.73 -4.38 -12.17
CA ARG A 21 -3.63 -4.39 -13.64
C ARG A 21 -4.13 -5.69 -14.27
N HIS A 22 -4.05 -6.79 -13.54
CA HIS A 22 -4.44 -8.13 -14.01
C HIS A 22 -5.22 -8.86 -12.93
N ARG A 23 -6.20 -9.65 -13.36
CA ARG A 23 -6.86 -10.62 -12.48
C ARG A 23 -5.91 -11.75 -12.12
N ASN A 24 -6.15 -12.36 -10.97
CA ASN A 24 -5.44 -13.56 -10.53
C ASN A 24 -6.46 -14.67 -10.24
N ALA A 25 -6.47 -15.70 -11.08
CA ALA A 25 -7.43 -16.80 -10.99
C ALA A 25 -7.28 -17.64 -9.70
N ASP A 26 -6.07 -17.70 -9.12
CA ASP A 26 -5.86 -18.43 -7.87
C ASP A 26 -6.62 -17.79 -6.71
N LEU A 27 -6.88 -16.48 -6.75
CA LEU A 27 -7.68 -15.81 -5.73
C LEU A 27 -9.15 -16.23 -5.77
N ASP A 28 -9.70 -16.56 -6.95
CA ASP A 28 -11.07 -17.06 -7.07
C ASP A 28 -11.22 -18.42 -6.39
N THR A 29 -10.19 -19.27 -6.44
CA THR A 29 -10.12 -20.54 -5.72
C THR A 29 -9.99 -20.33 -4.21
N THR A 30 -9.06 -19.46 -3.80
CA THR A 30 -8.86 -19.11 -2.38
C THR A 30 -10.13 -18.53 -1.76
N ALA A 31 -10.87 -17.70 -2.49
CA ALA A 31 -12.14 -17.13 -2.01
C ALA A 31 -13.20 -18.19 -1.76
N ARG A 32 -13.34 -19.16 -2.69
CA ARG A 32 -14.28 -20.27 -2.53
C ARG A 32 -13.94 -21.15 -1.33
N GLU A 33 -12.66 -21.49 -1.16
CA GLU A 33 -12.19 -22.30 -0.02
C GLU A 33 -12.37 -21.58 1.32
N GLY A 34 -12.18 -20.25 1.35
CA GLY A 34 -12.37 -19.42 2.54
C GLY A 34 -13.81 -18.96 2.79
N HIS A 35 -14.78 -19.37 1.94
CA HIS A 35 -16.16 -18.84 1.98
C HIS A 35 -16.23 -17.32 1.95
N ALA A 36 -15.26 -16.67 1.26
CA ALA A 36 -15.10 -15.24 1.16
C ALA A 36 -15.72 -14.68 -0.12
N THR A 37 -16.08 -13.41 -0.13
CA THR A 37 -16.51 -12.70 -1.33
C THR A 37 -15.33 -11.99 -1.97
N LEU A 38 -15.13 -12.17 -3.27
CA LEU A 38 -14.04 -11.54 -4.03
C LEU A 38 -14.57 -10.79 -5.24
N LEU A 39 -14.22 -9.52 -5.33
CA LEU A 39 -14.30 -8.73 -6.56
C LEU A 39 -12.88 -8.38 -7.02
N GLN A 40 -12.61 -8.58 -8.30
CA GLN A 40 -11.33 -8.22 -8.91
C GLN A 40 -11.54 -7.19 -10.02
N TRP A 41 -11.10 -5.94 -9.79
CA TRP A 41 -11.19 -4.85 -10.75
C TRP A 41 -9.85 -4.63 -11.46
N GLN A 42 -9.91 -4.54 -12.78
CA GLN A 42 -8.73 -4.31 -13.60
C GLN A 42 -8.55 -2.82 -13.88
N HIS A 43 -7.58 -2.21 -13.20
CA HIS A 43 -7.19 -0.82 -13.42
C HIS A 43 -5.67 -0.68 -13.39
N ASP A 44 -5.16 0.20 -14.24
CA ASP A 44 -3.80 0.70 -14.12
C ASP A 44 -3.82 1.97 -13.26
N LEU A 45 -3.21 1.90 -12.10
CA LEU A 45 -3.10 3.02 -11.17
C LEU A 45 -2.11 4.12 -11.63
N ALA A 46 -1.50 3.98 -12.81
CA ALA A 46 -0.88 5.10 -13.52
C ALA A 46 -1.93 6.08 -14.10
N ALA A 47 -3.21 5.67 -14.16
CA ALA A 47 -4.38 6.50 -14.44
C ALA A 47 -5.45 6.21 -13.38
N PRO A 48 -5.33 6.73 -12.15
CA PRO A 48 -6.07 6.25 -10.99
C PRO A 48 -7.53 6.71 -10.91
N GLN A 49 -7.93 7.74 -11.66
CA GLN A 49 -9.27 8.33 -11.58
C GLN A 49 -10.40 7.33 -11.82
N PRO A 50 -10.36 6.43 -12.85
CA PRO A 50 -11.42 5.45 -13.04
C PRO A 50 -11.55 4.47 -11.88
N ALA A 51 -10.41 4.04 -11.29
CA ALA A 51 -10.42 3.16 -10.12
C ALA A 51 -11.03 3.84 -8.89
N ALA A 52 -10.68 5.10 -8.65
CA ALA A 52 -11.23 5.90 -7.56
C ALA A 52 -12.73 6.14 -7.72
N GLN A 53 -13.19 6.46 -8.93
CA GLN A 53 -14.61 6.62 -9.20
C GLN A 53 -15.37 5.32 -8.98
N GLN A 54 -14.89 4.20 -9.51
CA GLN A 54 -15.52 2.89 -9.31
C GLN A 54 -15.58 2.51 -7.83
N LEU A 55 -14.51 2.75 -7.07
CA LEU A 55 -14.48 2.51 -5.62
C LEU A 55 -15.56 3.32 -4.90
N LYS A 56 -15.64 4.61 -5.21
CA LYS A 56 -16.64 5.52 -4.62
C LYS A 56 -18.07 5.06 -4.89
N ASP A 57 -18.37 4.73 -6.15
CA ASP A 57 -19.72 4.31 -6.55
C ASP A 57 -20.10 2.97 -5.95
N TRP A 58 -19.15 2.02 -5.91
CA TRP A 58 -19.35 0.72 -5.28
C TRP A 58 -19.60 0.84 -3.78
N LEU A 59 -18.81 1.62 -3.05
CA LEU A 59 -19.00 1.84 -1.61
C LEU A 59 -20.34 2.49 -1.29
N ARG A 60 -20.78 3.46 -2.10
CA ARG A 60 -22.10 4.11 -1.94
C ARG A 60 -23.29 3.17 -2.12
N ALA A 61 -23.10 2.09 -2.87
CA ALA A 61 -24.11 1.06 -3.09
C ALA A 61 -24.13 -0.01 -1.99
N GLN A 62 -23.20 0.02 -1.02
CA GLN A 62 -23.14 -0.96 0.07
C GLN A 62 -24.02 -0.49 1.25
N SER A 63 -24.50 -1.47 2.01
CA SER A 63 -25.18 -1.25 3.30
C SER A 63 -24.16 -1.38 4.42
N PRO A 64 -23.79 -0.29 5.12
CA PRO A 64 -22.74 -0.34 6.15
C PRO A 64 -23.05 -1.33 7.28
N GLY A 65 -24.31 -1.60 7.59
CA GLY A 65 -24.72 -2.56 8.61
C GLY A 65 -24.35 -4.01 8.32
N ASP A 66 -23.99 -4.35 7.08
CA ASP A 66 -23.54 -5.68 6.69
C ASP A 66 -22.07 -5.95 7.06
N TYR A 67 -21.35 -4.93 7.56
CA TYR A 67 -19.91 -4.98 7.82
C TYR A 67 -19.57 -4.59 9.26
N ALA A 68 -18.66 -5.31 9.88
CA ALA A 68 -18.12 -4.94 11.19
C ALA A 68 -17.14 -3.76 11.11
N ARG A 69 -16.48 -3.59 9.96
CA ARG A 69 -15.56 -2.48 9.65
C ARG A 69 -15.30 -2.43 8.15
N VAL A 70 -14.74 -1.32 7.67
CA VAL A 70 -14.25 -1.17 6.31
C VAL A 70 -12.81 -0.69 6.30
N VAL A 71 -11.98 -1.28 5.43
CA VAL A 71 -10.53 -1.02 5.36
C VAL A 71 -10.11 -0.74 3.93
N LEU A 72 -9.38 0.34 3.71
CA LEU A 72 -8.65 0.60 2.48
C LEU A 72 -7.16 0.33 2.69
N ILE A 73 -6.55 -0.53 1.86
CA ILE A 73 -5.11 -0.79 1.86
C ILE A 73 -4.50 -0.30 0.55
N ASN A 74 -3.79 0.80 0.58
CA ASN A 74 -3.01 1.32 -0.53
C ASN A 74 -1.64 0.64 -0.56
N ASN A 75 -1.55 -0.48 -1.31
CA ASN A 75 -0.34 -1.31 -1.39
C ASN A 75 0.43 -1.12 -2.71
N ALA A 76 -0.23 -0.71 -3.79
CA ALA A 76 0.41 -0.57 -5.07
C ALA A 76 1.60 0.41 -5.01
N GLY A 77 2.68 0.05 -5.67
CA GLY A 77 3.88 0.87 -5.74
C GLY A 77 4.80 0.36 -6.84
N VAL A 78 5.52 1.27 -7.45
CA VAL A 78 6.53 0.97 -8.46
C VAL A 78 7.83 1.65 -8.05
N ILE A 79 8.96 1.02 -8.41
CA ILE A 79 10.28 1.62 -8.33
C ILE A 79 10.69 1.97 -9.76
N PRO A 80 11.03 3.23 -10.06
CA PRO A 80 11.54 3.59 -11.38
C PRO A 80 12.91 2.93 -11.61
N PRO A 81 13.43 2.93 -12.85
CA PRO A 81 14.81 2.53 -13.10
C PRO A 81 15.77 3.26 -12.15
N ILE A 82 16.76 2.52 -11.64
CA ILE A 82 17.69 3.03 -10.65
C ILE A 82 18.74 3.88 -11.36
N ALA A 83 18.67 5.18 -11.18
CA ALA A 83 19.55 6.14 -11.80
C ALA A 83 19.59 7.45 -11.01
N PRO A 84 20.67 8.26 -11.10
CA PRO A 84 20.65 9.66 -10.69
C PRO A 84 19.50 10.41 -11.36
N LEU A 85 18.94 11.41 -10.69
CA LEU A 85 17.78 12.14 -11.22
C LEU A 85 18.03 12.76 -12.60
N ALA A 86 19.25 13.23 -12.85
CA ALA A 86 19.64 13.81 -14.14
C ALA A 86 19.58 12.80 -15.30
N ASP A 87 19.71 11.49 -15.01
CA ASP A 87 19.70 10.42 -15.99
C ASP A 87 18.34 9.67 -16.02
N SER A 88 17.37 10.15 -15.25
CA SER A 88 16.06 9.47 -15.11
C SER A 88 15.12 9.82 -16.27
N ASP A 89 14.40 8.82 -16.77
CA ASP A 89 13.32 9.04 -17.75
C ASP A 89 12.13 9.76 -17.09
N TRP A 90 11.66 10.84 -17.73
CA TRP A 90 10.57 11.67 -17.22
C TRP A 90 9.23 10.92 -17.13
N ASN A 91 8.98 9.98 -18.05
CA ASN A 91 7.76 9.15 -18.02
C ASN A 91 7.80 8.18 -16.82
N ALA A 92 8.98 7.60 -16.54
CA ALA A 92 9.16 6.74 -15.37
C ALA A 92 8.97 7.52 -14.05
N ILE A 93 9.47 8.77 -13.98
CA ILE A 93 9.24 9.69 -12.85
C ILE A 93 7.74 9.91 -12.67
N ALA A 94 7.04 10.33 -13.74
CA ALA A 94 5.61 10.62 -13.69
C ALA A 94 4.80 9.40 -13.30
N GLN A 95 5.09 8.22 -13.86
CA GLN A 95 4.42 6.96 -13.54
C GLN A 95 4.62 6.57 -12.07
N ALA A 96 5.84 6.69 -11.55
CA ALA A 96 6.13 6.34 -10.16
C ALA A 96 5.38 7.25 -9.17
N LEU A 97 5.27 8.55 -9.45
CA LEU A 97 4.51 9.50 -8.65
C LEU A 97 3.00 9.24 -8.74
N ARG A 98 2.48 8.94 -9.94
CA ARG A 98 1.06 8.60 -10.11
C ARG A 98 0.66 7.36 -9.32
N VAL A 99 1.41 6.28 -9.45
CA VAL A 99 1.10 5.02 -8.73
C VAL A 99 1.42 5.13 -7.24
N GLY A 100 2.54 5.77 -6.87
CA GLY A 100 3.05 5.80 -5.50
C GLY A 100 2.48 6.89 -4.60
N LEU A 101 1.84 7.91 -5.18
CA LEU A 101 1.31 9.06 -4.42
C LEU A 101 -0.09 9.48 -4.89
N GLU A 102 -0.29 9.81 -6.18
CA GLU A 102 -1.58 10.30 -6.67
C GLU A 102 -2.68 9.23 -6.48
N ALA A 103 -2.42 7.98 -6.83
CA ALA A 103 -3.40 6.90 -6.69
C ALA A 103 -3.83 6.68 -5.22
N PRO A 104 -2.93 6.56 -4.24
CA PRO A 104 -3.31 6.53 -2.83
C PRO A 104 -4.14 7.74 -2.38
N MET A 105 -3.82 8.95 -2.84
CA MET A 105 -4.59 10.15 -2.51
C MET A 105 -6.01 10.07 -3.05
N LEU A 106 -6.20 9.73 -4.33
CA LEU A 106 -7.51 9.64 -4.96
C LEU A 106 -8.35 8.50 -4.40
N LEU A 107 -7.76 7.31 -4.18
CA LEU A 107 -8.47 6.18 -3.57
C LEU A 107 -8.88 6.49 -2.13
N THR A 108 -8.02 7.15 -1.35
CA THR A 108 -8.35 7.58 0.01
C THR A 108 -9.47 8.61 0.01
N ALA A 109 -9.42 9.61 -0.89
CA ALA A 109 -10.47 10.61 -1.02
C ALA A 109 -11.82 9.96 -1.40
N ALA A 110 -11.82 9.03 -2.37
CA ALA A 110 -13.01 8.30 -2.79
C ALA A 110 -13.60 7.47 -1.63
N PHE A 111 -12.74 6.78 -0.88
CA PHE A 111 -13.10 5.99 0.29
C PHE A 111 -13.74 6.86 1.38
N LEU A 112 -13.08 7.93 1.80
CA LEU A 112 -13.57 8.82 2.85
C LEU A 112 -14.90 9.49 2.46
N GLN A 113 -15.01 9.98 1.21
CA GLN A 113 -16.24 10.60 0.70
C GLN A 113 -17.43 9.63 0.63
N ALA A 114 -17.17 8.36 0.27
CA ALA A 114 -18.22 7.36 0.15
C ALA A 114 -18.69 6.81 1.50
N THR A 115 -17.81 6.80 2.49
CA THR A 115 -18.07 6.19 3.81
C THR A 115 -18.26 7.21 4.93
N GLU A 116 -18.36 8.50 4.63
CA GLU A 116 -18.43 9.56 5.65
C GLU A 116 -19.56 9.37 6.66
N ALA A 117 -20.72 8.93 6.18
CA ALA A 117 -21.90 8.69 7.03
C ALA A 117 -21.91 7.29 7.69
N TRP A 118 -20.87 6.48 7.50
CA TRP A 118 -20.82 5.14 8.08
C TRP A 118 -20.43 5.20 9.56
N GLU A 119 -21.22 4.56 10.41
CA GLU A 119 -20.96 4.52 11.87
C GLU A 119 -20.00 3.40 12.29
N ILE A 120 -19.70 2.47 11.37
CA ILE A 120 -18.74 1.39 11.63
C ILE A 120 -17.29 1.90 11.55
N PRO A 121 -16.32 1.21 12.18
CA PRO A 121 -14.90 1.55 12.10
C PRO A 121 -14.39 1.63 10.67
N ARG A 122 -13.68 2.70 10.35
CA ARG A 122 -13.10 2.99 9.04
C ARG A 122 -11.60 3.14 9.17
N GLN A 123 -10.84 2.38 8.38
CA GLN A 123 -9.38 2.35 8.44
C GLN A 123 -8.76 2.55 7.06
N VAL A 124 -7.71 3.35 7.00
CA VAL A 124 -6.87 3.50 5.80
C VAL A 124 -5.43 3.13 6.17
N LEU A 125 -4.90 2.13 5.49
CA LEU A 125 -3.51 1.70 5.61
C LEU A 125 -2.75 2.01 4.33
N ASN A 126 -1.80 2.91 4.39
CA ASN A 126 -0.87 3.24 3.32
C ASN A 126 0.44 2.45 3.49
N ILE A 127 0.80 1.62 2.53
CA ILE A 127 2.07 0.90 2.56
C ILE A 127 3.21 1.82 2.12
N SER A 128 3.91 2.34 3.11
CA SER A 128 5.05 3.22 2.95
C SER A 128 6.37 2.45 2.84
N SER A 129 7.44 3.07 3.19
CA SER A 129 8.80 2.52 3.19
C SER A 129 9.67 3.30 4.18
N GLY A 130 10.70 2.66 4.72
CA GLY A 130 11.77 3.39 5.42
C GLY A 130 12.43 4.48 4.54
N LEU A 131 12.30 4.38 3.21
CA LEU A 131 12.79 5.38 2.26
C LEU A 131 11.88 6.61 2.13
N GLY A 132 10.69 6.61 2.72
CA GLY A 132 9.90 7.83 2.94
C GLY A 132 10.48 8.73 4.04
N ARG A 133 11.28 8.15 4.95
CA ARG A 133 11.88 8.84 6.11
C ARG A 133 13.39 8.98 6.01
N ARG A 134 14.01 8.32 5.04
CA ARG A 134 15.45 8.35 4.78
C ARG A 134 15.70 8.29 3.28
N ALA A 135 16.43 9.28 2.75
CA ALA A 135 16.82 9.29 1.35
C ALA A 135 17.98 8.32 1.07
N ILE A 136 18.04 7.82 -0.15
CA ILE A 136 19.19 7.14 -0.73
C ILE A 136 19.47 7.67 -2.14
N ALA A 137 20.71 7.58 -2.58
CA ALA A 137 21.09 8.00 -3.93
C ALA A 137 20.33 7.18 -4.99
N SER A 138 20.11 7.76 -6.16
CA SER A 138 19.51 7.13 -7.35
C SER A 138 18.06 6.63 -7.17
N GLN A 139 17.38 7.07 -6.10
CA GLN A 139 16.01 6.75 -5.78
C GLN A 139 15.17 7.99 -5.42
N ALA A 140 15.55 9.16 -5.91
CA ALA A 140 14.90 10.43 -5.57
C ALA A 140 13.37 10.38 -5.74
N THR A 141 12.89 9.88 -6.88
CA THR A 141 11.44 9.79 -7.17
C THR A 141 10.70 8.85 -6.22
N TYR A 142 11.26 7.67 -5.94
CA TYR A 142 10.66 6.73 -5.00
C TYR A 142 10.63 7.28 -3.57
N CYS A 143 11.73 7.87 -3.13
CA CYS A 143 11.80 8.53 -1.82
C CYS A 143 10.78 9.68 -1.71
N ALA A 144 10.66 10.51 -2.76
CA ALA A 144 9.68 11.60 -2.82
C ALA A 144 8.24 11.09 -2.73
N ALA A 145 7.89 10.03 -3.50
CA ALA A 145 6.56 9.42 -3.46
C ALA A 145 6.22 8.90 -2.06
N LYS A 146 7.17 8.20 -1.39
CA LYS A 146 6.94 7.63 -0.07
C LYS A 146 6.94 8.68 1.05
N ALA A 147 7.79 9.71 0.95
CA ALA A 147 7.76 10.86 1.86
C ALA A 147 6.46 11.67 1.71
N GLY A 148 6.01 11.88 0.47
CA GLY A 148 4.72 12.50 0.19
C GLY A 148 3.55 11.70 0.75
N MET A 149 3.57 10.37 0.60
CA MET A 149 2.55 9.47 1.18
C MET A 149 2.55 9.56 2.72
N ASP A 150 3.72 9.58 3.37
CA ASP A 150 3.83 9.71 4.83
C ASP A 150 3.20 11.04 5.29
N ASN A 151 3.59 12.17 4.70
CA ASN A 151 3.06 13.49 5.05
C ASN A 151 1.56 13.62 4.75
N PHE A 152 1.11 13.15 3.59
CA PHE A 152 -0.30 13.06 3.22
C PHE A 152 -1.11 12.28 4.27
N SER A 153 -0.61 11.14 4.75
CA SER A 153 -1.28 10.32 5.75
C SER A 153 -1.45 11.07 7.08
N VAL A 154 -0.42 11.82 7.50
CA VAL A 154 -0.50 12.65 8.71
C VAL A 154 -1.54 13.75 8.55
N SER A 155 -1.55 14.46 7.41
CA SER A 155 -2.52 15.52 7.14
C SER A 155 -3.95 14.99 7.16
N VAL A 156 -4.23 13.87 6.47
CA VAL A 156 -5.57 13.26 6.47
C VAL A 156 -5.97 12.77 7.86
N ALA A 157 -5.04 12.24 8.65
CA ALA A 157 -5.34 11.83 10.02
C ALA A 157 -5.74 13.01 10.92
N LEU A 158 -5.15 14.19 10.72
CA LEU A 158 -5.54 15.43 11.41
C LEU A 158 -6.96 15.86 11.01
N ASP A 159 -7.29 15.82 9.72
CA ASP A 159 -8.64 16.13 9.22
C ASP A 159 -9.70 15.17 9.81
N GLU A 160 -9.41 13.87 9.80
CA GLU A 160 -10.33 12.86 10.33
C GLU A 160 -10.46 12.92 11.86
N ALA A 161 -9.43 13.37 12.59
CA ALA A 161 -9.49 13.55 14.03
C ALA A 161 -10.48 14.66 14.47
N LEU A 162 -10.85 15.57 13.57
CA LEU A 162 -11.86 16.61 13.82
C LEU A 162 -13.30 16.08 13.72
N LYS A 163 -13.50 14.86 13.25
CA LYS A 163 -14.82 14.25 13.04
C LYS A 163 -15.17 13.30 14.18
N PRO A 164 -16.43 13.27 14.63
CA PRO A 164 -16.86 12.35 15.70
C PRO A 164 -16.59 10.87 15.41
N ASN A 165 -16.73 10.48 14.13
CA ASN A 165 -16.49 9.13 13.63
C ASN A 165 -15.43 9.12 12.53
N GLY A 166 -14.32 9.81 12.76
CA GLY A 166 -13.23 9.94 11.80
C GLY A 166 -12.52 8.60 11.54
N ALA A 167 -12.12 8.39 10.28
CA ALA A 167 -11.35 7.21 9.90
C ALA A 167 -9.97 7.21 10.58
N LYS A 168 -9.48 6.03 10.94
CA LYS A 168 -8.09 5.87 11.43
C LYS A 168 -7.16 5.69 10.24
N ILE A 169 -6.08 6.46 10.22
CA ILE A 169 -5.11 6.47 9.12
C ILE A 169 -3.75 5.99 9.65
N CYS A 170 -3.09 5.11 8.90
CA CYS A 170 -1.72 4.68 9.20
C CYS A 170 -0.89 4.62 7.92
N SER A 171 0.31 5.17 7.96
CA SER A 171 1.35 4.98 6.95
C SER A 171 2.41 4.05 7.53
N LEU A 172 2.44 2.80 7.05
CA LEU A 172 3.23 1.72 7.63
C LEU A 172 4.39 1.34 6.73
N ALA A 173 5.61 1.40 7.25
CA ALA A 173 6.77 0.77 6.63
C ALA A 173 6.74 -0.74 6.93
N PRO A 174 6.62 -1.62 5.91
CA PRO A 174 6.39 -3.06 6.12
C PRO A 174 7.68 -3.87 6.34
N GLY A 175 8.82 -3.20 6.57
CA GLY A 175 10.13 -3.82 6.65
C GLY A 175 10.78 -4.03 5.29
N VAL A 176 11.81 -4.90 5.24
CA VAL A 176 12.54 -5.23 4.01
C VAL A 176 12.10 -6.61 3.53
N ILE A 177 11.39 -6.62 2.39
CA ILE A 177 10.66 -7.80 1.91
C ILE A 177 11.33 -8.34 0.65
N ASP A 178 11.52 -9.65 0.54
CA ASP A 178 12.06 -10.27 -0.70
C ASP A 178 11.00 -10.20 -1.82
N THR A 179 11.19 -9.25 -2.72
CA THR A 179 10.29 -8.91 -3.83
C THR A 179 11.09 -8.63 -5.10
N ASP A 180 10.39 -8.52 -6.24
CA ASP A 180 10.98 -8.07 -7.50
C ASP A 180 11.67 -6.71 -7.37
N MET A 181 11.11 -5.81 -6.55
CA MET A 181 11.72 -4.51 -6.23
C MET A 181 13.10 -4.69 -5.58
N GLN A 182 13.25 -5.62 -4.65
CA GLN A 182 14.54 -5.95 -4.04
C GLN A 182 15.50 -6.59 -5.05
N ARG A 183 15.00 -7.44 -5.95
CA ARG A 183 15.82 -7.98 -7.05
C ARG A 183 16.33 -6.85 -7.96
N GLN A 184 15.49 -5.90 -8.32
CA GLN A 184 15.87 -4.74 -9.11
C GLN A 184 16.96 -3.90 -8.42
N LEU A 185 16.84 -3.62 -7.12
CA LEU A 185 17.85 -2.89 -6.35
C LEU A 185 19.20 -3.60 -6.33
N ARG A 186 19.20 -4.93 -6.16
CA ARG A 186 20.44 -5.74 -6.15
C ARG A 186 21.08 -5.92 -7.53
N SER A 187 20.30 -5.80 -8.61
CA SER A 187 20.82 -5.93 -9.98
C SER A 187 21.38 -4.64 -10.58
N ALA A 188 21.26 -3.53 -9.88
CA ALA A 188 21.82 -2.25 -10.33
C ALA A 188 23.37 -2.29 -10.30
N SER A 189 23.99 -1.55 -11.19
CA SER A 189 25.45 -1.36 -11.15
C SER A 189 25.87 -0.53 -9.95
N SER A 190 27.04 -0.80 -9.37
CA SER A 190 27.57 0.00 -8.26
C SER A 190 27.83 1.46 -8.66
N GLN A 191 28.06 1.72 -9.94
CA GLN A 191 28.21 3.07 -10.47
C GLN A 191 26.89 3.84 -10.45
N ALA A 192 25.79 3.19 -10.82
CA ALA A 192 24.46 3.79 -10.81
C ALA A 192 23.82 3.83 -9.42
N PHE A 193 24.18 2.89 -8.54
CA PHE A 193 23.60 2.76 -7.21
C PHE A 193 24.64 2.43 -6.15
N PRO A 194 25.19 3.41 -5.44
CA PRO A 194 26.24 3.20 -4.42
C PRO A 194 25.83 2.24 -3.30
N ASP A 195 24.55 2.17 -2.96
CA ASP A 195 24.01 1.29 -1.89
C ASP A 195 23.81 -0.19 -2.31
N VAL A 196 24.13 -0.58 -3.56
CA VAL A 196 23.85 -1.94 -4.08
C VAL A 196 24.41 -3.05 -3.18
N GLN A 197 25.63 -2.89 -2.64
CA GLN A 197 26.25 -3.88 -1.78
C GLN A 197 25.48 -4.08 -0.47
N ARG A 198 24.91 -3.02 0.09
CA ARG A 198 24.07 -3.09 1.29
C ARG A 198 22.82 -3.94 1.04
N PHE A 199 22.15 -3.76 -0.12
CA PHE A 199 20.99 -4.57 -0.49
C PHE A 199 21.37 -6.03 -0.79
N ALA A 200 22.55 -6.28 -1.36
CA ALA A 200 23.09 -7.64 -1.55
C ALA A 200 23.36 -8.33 -0.21
N GLN A 201 23.93 -7.62 0.77
CA GLN A 201 24.16 -8.12 2.12
C GLN A 201 22.87 -8.47 2.87
N LEU A 202 21.83 -7.65 2.77
CA LEU A 202 20.50 -7.94 3.35
C LEU A 202 19.94 -9.26 2.83
N HIS A 203 20.15 -9.57 1.56
CA HIS A 203 19.73 -10.84 0.98
C HIS A 203 20.61 -12.02 1.45
N SER A 204 21.94 -11.90 1.39
CA SER A 204 22.86 -12.98 1.74
C SER A 204 22.85 -13.32 3.23
N SER A 205 22.53 -12.37 4.10
CA SER A 205 22.37 -12.58 5.54
C SER A 205 21.02 -13.18 5.96
N GLY A 206 20.08 -13.41 5.01
CA GLY A 206 18.73 -13.86 5.34
C GLY A 206 17.87 -12.82 6.06
N ALA A 207 18.23 -11.53 6.00
CA ALA A 207 17.52 -10.46 6.69
C ALA A 207 16.23 -10.00 5.96
N LEU A 208 15.92 -10.58 4.80
CA LEU A 208 14.69 -10.27 4.06
C LEU A 208 13.52 -11.11 4.59
N THR A 209 12.42 -10.44 4.84
CA THR A 209 11.16 -11.11 5.21
C THR A 209 10.47 -11.66 3.95
N SER A 210 9.86 -12.83 4.02
CA SER A 210 9.04 -13.35 2.92
C SER A 210 7.81 -12.47 2.66
N ALA A 211 7.23 -12.54 1.45
CA ALA A 211 6.02 -11.78 1.13
C ALA A 211 4.82 -12.20 2.00
N ASP A 212 4.74 -13.48 2.38
CA ASP A 212 3.65 -14.01 3.21
C ASP A 212 3.79 -13.59 4.67
N GLU A 213 4.98 -13.61 5.21
CA GLU A 213 5.25 -13.14 6.58
C GLU A 213 5.05 -11.62 6.70
N ALA A 214 5.54 -10.86 5.70
CA ALA A 214 5.31 -9.42 5.68
C ALA A 214 3.82 -9.08 5.57
N ALA A 215 3.05 -9.83 4.78
CA ALA A 215 1.60 -9.70 4.69
C ALA A 215 0.93 -9.98 6.06
N ALA A 216 1.33 -11.05 6.75
CA ALA A 216 0.81 -11.38 8.07
C ALA A 216 1.07 -10.27 9.10
N ARG A 217 2.28 -9.72 9.12
CA ARG A 217 2.65 -8.60 10.01
C ARG A 217 1.83 -7.34 9.70
N VAL A 218 1.64 -7.01 8.41
CA VAL A 218 0.84 -5.87 7.96
C VAL A 218 -0.62 -6.04 8.34
N LEU A 219 -1.21 -7.23 8.15
CA LEU A 219 -2.59 -7.49 8.52
C LEU A 219 -2.78 -7.49 10.05
N ALA A 220 -1.84 -8.04 10.81
CA ALA A 220 -1.85 -7.96 12.28
C ALA A 220 -1.79 -6.51 12.77
N TRP A 221 -1.15 -5.60 12.03
CA TRP A 221 -1.14 -4.17 12.37
C TRP A 221 -2.53 -3.54 12.31
N LEU A 222 -3.40 -3.97 11.39
CA LEU A 222 -4.79 -3.50 11.29
C LEU A 222 -5.65 -3.89 12.50
N GLU A 223 -5.28 -4.98 13.19
CA GLU A 223 -6.02 -5.49 14.35
C GLU A 223 -5.62 -4.81 15.67
N ARG A 224 -4.62 -3.93 15.66
CA ARG A 224 -4.15 -3.24 16.87
C ARG A 224 -5.19 -2.25 17.37
N ALA A 225 -5.39 -2.21 18.68
CA ALA A 225 -6.28 -1.25 19.33
C ALA A 225 -5.81 0.20 19.12
N ASP A 226 -4.49 0.40 19.00
CA ASP A 226 -3.85 1.69 18.76
C ASP A 226 -3.60 1.98 17.25
N PHE A 227 -4.25 1.27 16.34
CA PHE A 227 -4.11 1.53 14.89
C PHE A 227 -4.33 3.01 14.58
N GLY A 228 -3.37 3.61 13.85
CA GLY A 228 -3.36 5.04 13.53
C GLY A 228 -2.74 5.94 14.61
N ASN A 229 -2.20 5.37 15.68
CA ASN A 229 -1.46 6.10 16.72
C ASN A 229 -0.21 5.31 17.14
N PRO A 230 0.98 5.66 16.63
CA PRO A 230 1.24 6.78 15.72
C PRO A 230 0.75 6.54 14.28
N VAL A 231 0.50 7.65 13.55
CA VAL A 231 0.13 7.60 12.11
C VAL A 231 1.27 7.03 11.26
N LEU A 232 2.52 7.41 11.56
CA LEU A 232 3.73 6.90 10.91
C LEU A 232 4.31 5.76 11.72
N ALA A 233 4.24 4.56 11.17
CA ALA A 233 4.65 3.34 11.87
C ALA A 233 5.64 2.49 11.04
N ASP A 234 6.31 1.56 11.72
CA ASP A 234 7.20 0.57 11.10
C ASP A 234 6.98 -0.78 11.81
N VAL A 235 6.75 -1.84 11.05
CA VAL A 235 6.51 -3.19 11.63
C VAL A 235 7.66 -3.72 12.47
N ARG A 236 8.84 -3.10 12.40
CA ARG A 236 10.05 -3.50 13.15
C ARG A 236 10.17 -2.83 14.51
N THR A 237 9.37 -1.80 14.78
CA THR A 237 9.41 -1.00 16.03
C THR A 237 8.20 -1.26 16.94
N ALA A 238 7.45 -2.34 16.64
CA ALA A 238 6.26 -2.76 17.40
C ALA A 238 6.66 -3.61 18.61
#